data_9cd85019704cc2a1b59ef6e005e60cc2
#
_entry.id   9cd85019704cc2a1b59ef6e005e60cc2
#
_cell.length_a   1.000
_cell.length_b   1.000
_cell.length_c   1.000
_cell.angle_alpha   90.00
_cell.angle_beta   90.00
_cell.angle_gamma   90.00
#
_symmetry.space_group_name_H-M   'P 1'
#
loop_
_entity.id
_entity.type
_entity.pdbx_description
1 polymer ?
#
loop_
_entity_poly.entity_id
_entity_poly.type
_entity_poly.pdbx_seq_one_letter_code
_entity_poly.pdbx_strand_id
1 'polypeptide(L)'
;NDTDTGSFLTGFITLGMLLLVFVFVFLTGLYQKTFLYNNGAHPERLLGVYVLGLLLVAVNSFLPCQLWLFLPLAVMLMLASGPQTGIGAYLILLYLQELISQPDPVVFVSFALIGMMGMVLFSHLDTTFLFGVPLFTALLFTCLALLCMDFAQQGTITFENVLYTAINLFVSFIILTLVLKYLSLHILHKNRDKYQEMNDPEYVLLTDLKQYSKKAYYHAVHTAYFCEKIARKIGADEMLAKAGGYYHKIGRMRGEGNLKNALAIAREYHFPPELVQLLKEYGGKNTSLVSREAAIVLLADAMVSSVMFLFEKNPRAELNYEQIAGVVFKKQIESGILDHCSLTISQLNEIHKIFVEETLYYDFLR
;
A
#
# COMPACT_ATOMS: atom_id res chain seq x y z
N ASN A 1 30.04 -1.30 -42.40
CA ASN A 1 30.52 -2.08 -41.22
C ASN A 1 30.91 -1.19 -40.03
N ASP A 2 31.48 0.03 -40.22
CA ASP A 2 31.88 0.91 -39.08
C ASP A 2 30.67 1.62 -38.44
N THR A 3 29.62 1.89 -39.19
CA THR A 3 28.35 2.46 -38.67
C THR A 3 27.58 1.50 -37.79
N ASP A 4 27.57 0.20 -38.11
CA ASP A 4 26.89 -0.84 -37.32
C ASP A 4 27.56 -1.05 -35.96
N THR A 5 28.90 -1.08 -35.92
CA THR A 5 29.62 -1.25 -34.65
C THR A 5 29.42 -0.06 -33.70
N GLY A 6 29.37 1.17 -34.26
CA GLY A 6 29.10 2.38 -33.47
C GLY A 6 27.68 2.41 -32.87
N SER A 7 26.69 1.97 -33.60
CA SER A 7 25.29 1.90 -33.10
C SER A 7 25.11 0.83 -32.02
N PHE A 8 25.73 -0.34 -32.17
CA PHE A 8 25.76 -1.37 -31.15
C PHE A 8 26.46 -0.91 -29.86
N LEU A 9 27.60 -0.24 -29.98
CA LEU A 9 28.33 0.24 -28.82
C LEU A 9 27.52 1.29 -28.03
N THR A 10 26.87 2.24 -28.74
CA THR A 10 25.98 3.22 -28.11
C THR A 10 24.80 2.57 -27.46
N GLY A 11 24.21 1.53 -28.05
CA GLY A 11 23.12 0.76 -27.46
C GLY A 11 23.53 0.06 -26.16
N PHE A 12 24.69 -0.56 -26.10
CA PHE A 12 25.23 -1.19 -24.88
C PHE A 12 25.54 -0.17 -23.78
N ILE A 13 26.11 0.99 -24.13
CA ILE A 13 26.42 2.06 -23.17
C ILE A 13 25.10 2.59 -22.55
N THR A 14 24.11 2.86 -23.36
CA THR A 14 22.80 3.35 -22.87
C THR A 14 22.10 2.32 -22.00
N LEU A 15 22.14 1.03 -22.36
CA LEU A 15 21.61 -0.05 -21.53
C LEU A 15 22.33 -0.11 -20.17
N GLY A 16 23.67 0.01 -20.18
CA GLY A 16 24.47 0.06 -18.96
C GLY A 16 24.08 1.24 -18.05
N MET A 17 23.87 2.42 -18.63
CA MET A 17 23.38 3.60 -17.90
C MET A 17 21.98 3.39 -17.30
N LEU A 18 21.07 2.81 -18.07
CA LEU A 18 19.72 2.50 -17.57
C LEU A 18 19.75 1.49 -16.41
N LEU A 19 20.60 0.46 -16.50
CA LEU A 19 20.80 -0.49 -15.41
C LEU A 19 21.36 0.18 -14.15
N LEU A 20 22.31 1.08 -14.27
CA LEU A 20 22.84 1.84 -13.13
C LEU A 20 21.75 2.71 -12.48
N VAL A 21 20.96 3.42 -13.27
CA VAL A 21 19.83 4.21 -12.77
C VAL A 21 18.82 3.31 -12.07
N PHE A 22 18.50 2.15 -12.65
CA PHE A 22 17.59 1.18 -12.04
C PHE A 22 18.09 0.68 -10.69
N VAL A 23 19.37 0.29 -10.58
CA VAL A 23 19.97 -0.15 -9.31
C VAL A 23 19.86 0.97 -8.26
N PHE A 24 20.13 2.21 -8.64
CA PHE A 24 20.01 3.36 -7.75
C PHE A 24 18.57 3.56 -7.28
N VAL A 25 17.59 3.53 -8.18
CA VAL A 25 16.15 3.66 -7.87
C VAL A 25 15.71 2.51 -6.98
N PHE A 26 16.13 1.27 -7.27
CA PHE A 26 15.80 0.09 -6.48
C PHE A 26 16.33 0.19 -5.04
N LEU A 27 17.60 0.56 -4.87
CA LEU A 27 18.22 0.75 -3.55
C LEU A 27 17.56 1.89 -2.77
N THR A 28 17.22 2.99 -3.46
CA THR A 28 16.51 4.12 -2.85
C THR A 28 15.11 3.69 -2.42
N GLY A 29 14.41 2.91 -3.23
CA GLY A 29 13.09 2.35 -2.91
C GLY A 29 13.13 1.44 -1.68
N LEU A 30 14.15 0.60 -1.54
CA LEU A 30 14.38 -0.22 -0.35
C LEU A 30 14.62 0.64 0.90
N TYR A 31 15.46 1.66 0.76
CA TYR A 31 15.79 2.56 1.87
C TYR A 31 14.57 3.39 2.33
N GLN A 32 13.83 3.97 1.40
CA GLN A 32 12.64 4.79 1.67
C GLN A 32 11.38 3.97 1.96
N LYS A 33 11.43 2.62 1.82
CA LYS A 33 10.28 1.72 2.00
C LYS A 33 9.09 2.06 1.08
N THR A 34 9.35 2.49 -0.14
CA THR A 34 8.32 2.86 -1.12
C THR A 34 7.73 1.66 -1.88
N PHE A 35 8.14 0.44 -1.55
CA PHE A 35 7.60 -0.78 -2.15
C PHE A 35 6.15 -1.03 -1.72
N LEU A 36 5.28 -1.30 -2.70
CA LEU A 36 3.88 -1.65 -2.45
C LEU A 36 3.75 -3.07 -1.86
N TYR A 37 2.69 -3.32 -1.11
CA TYR A 37 2.27 -4.66 -0.64
C TYR A 37 3.38 -5.49 0.03
N ASN A 38 4.24 -4.84 0.80
CA ASN A 38 5.39 -5.46 1.49
C ASN A 38 6.40 -6.16 0.55
N ASN A 39 6.44 -5.76 -0.73
CA ASN A 39 7.34 -6.35 -1.72
C ASN A 39 8.83 -6.12 -1.40
N GLY A 40 9.17 -5.16 -0.56
CA GLY A 40 10.54 -4.98 -0.07
C GLY A 40 11.09 -6.18 0.71
N ALA A 41 10.21 -6.99 1.32
CA ALA A 41 10.56 -8.25 1.97
C ALA A 41 10.55 -9.46 1.02
N HIS A 42 10.03 -9.29 -0.20
CA HIS A 42 9.80 -10.35 -1.20
C HIS A 42 10.35 -9.98 -2.57
N PRO A 43 11.69 -9.75 -2.71
CA PRO A 43 12.30 -9.34 -3.99
C PRO A 43 12.14 -10.39 -5.09
N GLU A 44 11.87 -11.66 -4.72
CA GLU A 44 11.60 -12.76 -5.65
C GLU A 44 10.38 -12.50 -6.56
N ARG A 45 9.41 -11.70 -6.11
CA ARG A 45 8.23 -11.33 -6.92
C ARG A 45 8.62 -10.44 -8.10
N LEU A 46 9.42 -9.40 -7.84
CA LEU A 46 9.94 -8.53 -8.89
C LEU A 46 10.83 -9.32 -9.85
N LEU A 47 11.71 -10.18 -9.33
CA LEU A 47 12.58 -11.01 -10.15
C LEU A 47 11.76 -11.93 -11.07
N GLY A 48 10.73 -12.59 -10.54
CA GLY A 48 9.85 -13.47 -11.33
C GLY A 48 9.14 -12.71 -12.46
N VAL A 49 8.58 -11.52 -12.17
CA VAL A 49 7.93 -10.70 -13.21
C VAL A 49 8.95 -10.15 -14.23
N TYR A 50 10.15 -9.79 -13.80
CA TYR A 50 11.21 -9.31 -14.69
C TYR A 50 11.69 -10.42 -15.65
N VAL A 51 11.86 -11.65 -15.16
CA VAL A 51 12.19 -12.82 -16.01
C VAL A 51 11.07 -13.09 -17.01
N LEU A 52 9.81 -13.01 -16.58
CA LEU A 52 8.65 -13.10 -17.48
C LEU A 52 8.71 -12.00 -18.55
N GLY A 53 9.09 -10.79 -18.18
CA GLY A 53 9.28 -9.66 -19.12
C GLY A 53 10.38 -9.93 -20.14
N LEU A 54 11.50 -10.53 -19.76
CA LEU A 54 12.56 -10.93 -20.70
C LEU A 54 12.09 -11.99 -21.69
N LEU A 55 11.31 -12.97 -21.23
CA LEU A 55 10.71 -13.97 -22.10
C LEU A 55 9.71 -13.32 -23.08
N LEU A 56 8.93 -12.35 -22.62
CA LEU A 56 7.98 -11.61 -23.45
C LEU A 56 8.70 -10.79 -24.51
N VAL A 57 9.82 -10.12 -24.18
CA VAL A 57 10.68 -9.42 -25.15
C VAL A 57 11.18 -10.37 -26.24
N ALA A 58 11.62 -11.58 -25.85
CA ALA A 58 12.07 -12.59 -26.83
C ALA A 58 10.91 -13.04 -27.76
N VAL A 59 9.71 -13.24 -27.24
CA VAL A 59 8.53 -13.63 -28.01
C VAL A 59 8.06 -12.48 -28.91
N ASN A 60 8.02 -11.25 -28.41
CA ASN A 60 7.62 -10.06 -29.15
C ASN A 60 8.48 -9.83 -30.40
N SER A 61 9.75 -10.26 -30.40
CA SER A 61 10.64 -10.12 -31.56
C SER A 61 10.14 -10.88 -32.81
N PHE A 62 9.23 -11.83 -32.63
CA PHE A 62 8.61 -12.61 -33.71
C PHE A 62 7.19 -12.14 -34.06
N LEU A 63 6.65 -11.15 -33.34
CA LEU A 63 5.26 -10.68 -33.47
C LEU A 63 5.22 -9.25 -34.03
N PRO A 64 4.13 -8.90 -34.74
CA PRO A 64 3.83 -7.51 -35.08
C PRO A 64 3.77 -6.65 -33.81
N CYS A 65 4.23 -5.39 -33.90
CA CYS A 65 4.30 -4.52 -32.74
C CYS A 65 2.94 -4.28 -32.04
N GLN A 66 1.82 -4.31 -32.80
CA GLN A 66 0.47 -4.18 -32.25
C GLN A 66 0.11 -5.30 -31.25
N LEU A 67 0.75 -6.49 -31.35
CA LEU A 67 0.53 -7.62 -30.44
C LEU A 67 1.41 -7.62 -29.21
N TRP A 68 2.28 -6.63 -29.00
CA TRP A 68 3.18 -6.56 -27.85
C TRP A 68 2.42 -6.27 -26.56
N LEU A 69 2.49 -7.17 -25.60
CA LEU A 69 1.73 -7.13 -24.34
C LEU A 69 2.45 -6.30 -23.25
N PHE A 70 2.86 -5.07 -23.56
CA PHE A 70 3.57 -4.22 -22.64
C PHE A 70 2.69 -3.57 -21.56
N LEU A 71 1.38 -3.38 -21.81
CA LEU A 71 0.47 -2.86 -20.78
C LEU A 71 0.37 -3.80 -19.55
N PRO A 72 0.05 -5.11 -19.71
CA PRO A 72 0.04 -6.04 -18.59
C PRO A 72 1.39 -6.13 -17.88
N LEU A 73 2.49 -6.15 -18.63
CA LEU A 73 3.84 -6.21 -18.07
C LEU A 73 4.14 -4.99 -17.19
N ALA A 74 3.82 -3.78 -17.66
CA ALA A 74 4.00 -2.55 -16.92
C ALA A 74 3.28 -2.57 -15.57
N VAL A 75 2.00 -2.95 -15.58
CA VAL A 75 1.18 -3.07 -14.37
C VAL A 75 1.75 -4.13 -13.43
N MET A 76 2.15 -5.30 -13.94
CA MET A 76 2.73 -6.37 -13.12
C MET A 76 4.04 -5.95 -12.45
N LEU A 77 4.94 -5.27 -13.16
CA LEU A 77 6.20 -4.74 -12.61
C LEU A 77 5.95 -3.73 -11.49
N MET A 78 4.98 -2.83 -11.70
CA MET A 78 4.60 -1.86 -10.66
C MET A 78 4.00 -2.55 -9.44
N LEU A 79 3.08 -3.50 -9.62
CA LEU A 79 2.45 -4.24 -8.52
C LEU A 79 3.44 -5.13 -7.75
N ALA A 80 4.50 -5.63 -8.43
CA ALA A 80 5.55 -6.44 -7.82
C ALA A 80 6.62 -5.63 -7.07
N SER A 81 6.71 -4.31 -7.28
CA SER A 81 7.73 -3.48 -6.64
C SER A 81 7.16 -2.17 -6.08
N GLY A 82 6.67 -1.32 -6.93
CA GLY A 82 6.19 0.02 -6.65
C GLY A 82 6.31 0.90 -7.87
N PRO A 83 5.68 2.10 -7.91
CA PRO A 83 5.62 2.92 -9.12
C PRO A 83 7.01 3.29 -9.66
N GLN A 84 7.90 3.76 -8.81
CA GLN A 84 9.24 4.23 -9.23
C GLN A 84 10.11 3.09 -9.78
N THR A 85 10.19 1.99 -9.03
CA THR A 85 11.00 0.82 -9.41
C THR A 85 10.39 0.10 -10.62
N GLY A 86 9.06 0.04 -10.68
CA GLY A 86 8.32 -0.54 -11.79
C GLY A 86 8.56 0.20 -13.11
N ILE A 87 8.54 1.54 -13.10
CA ILE A 87 8.86 2.37 -14.27
C ILE A 87 10.29 2.09 -14.75
N GLY A 88 11.26 2.05 -13.84
CA GLY A 88 12.67 1.77 -14.20
C GLY A 88 12.83 0.41 -14.86
N ALA A 89 12.28 -0.64 -14.25
CA ALA A 89 12.32 -2.00 -14.79
C ALA A 89 11.63 -2.10 -16.16
N TYR A 90 10.47 -1.45 -16.30
CA TYR A 90 9.71 -1.42 -17.55
C TYR A 90 10.47 -0.75 -18.69
N LEU A 91 11.06 0.43 -18.44
CA LEU A 91 11.82 1.16 -19.46
C LEU A 91 13.04 0.39 -19.95
N ILE A 92 13.70 -0.39 -19.07
CA ILE A 92 14.81 -1.26 -19.46
C ILE A 92 14.32 -2.35 -20.42
N LEU A 93 13.22 -3.01 -20.11
CA LEU A 93 12.67 -4.07 -20.97
C LEU A 93 12.17 -3.51 -22.31
N LEU A 94 11.55 -2.34 -22.30
CA LEU A 94 11.10 -1.66 -23.51
C LEU A 94 12.30 -1.22 -24.38
N TYR A 95 13.37 -0.69 -23.76
CA TYR A 95 14.58 -0.33 -24.48
C TYR A 95 15.31 -1.57 -25.03
N LEU A 96 15.29 -2.69 -24.31
CA LEU A 96 15.83 -3.95 -24.80
C LEU A 96 15.05 -4.45 -26.03
N GLN A 97 13.72 -4.31 -26.01
CA GLN A 97 12.87 -4.60 -27.18
C GLN A 97 13.26 -3.73 -28.38
N GLU A 98 13.51 -2.43 -28.16
CA GLU A 98 13.95 -1.49 -29.19
C GLU A 98 15.28 -1.94 -29.81
N LEU A 99 16.25 -2.33 -29.00
CA LEU A 99 17.55 -2.80 -29.50
C LEU A 99 17.47 -4.07 -30.35
N ILE A 100 16.55 -4.99 -30.00
CA ILE A 100 16.41 -6.27 -30.69
C ILE A 100 15.60 -6.13 -31.99
N SER A 101 14.47 -5.44 -31.91
CA SER A 101 13.50 -5.38 -33.03
C SER A 101 13.72 -4.18 -33.94
N GLN A 102 14.46 -3.17 -33.49
CA GLN A 102 14.73 -1.90 -34.22
C GLN A 102 13.47 -1.31 -34.89
N PRO A 103 12.36 -1.16 -34.15
CA PRO A 103 11.14 -0.60 -34.71
C PRO A 103 11.28 0.91 -34.96
N ASP A 104 10.27 1.50 -35.58
CA ASP A 104 10.15 2.96 -35.69
C ASP A 104 10.12 3.60 -34.30
N PRO A 105 10.82 4.73 -34.06
CA PRO A 105 10.80 5.44 -32.76
C PRO A 105 9.41 5.77 -32.23
N VAL A 106 8.41 5.90 -33.10
CA VAL A 106 6.99 6.09 -32.69
C VAL A 106 6.47 4.90 -31.88
N VAL A 107 6.95 3.68 -32.15
CA VAL A 107 6.57 2.47 -31.41
C VAL A 107 7.07 2.56 -29.98
N PHE A 108 8.34 2.91 -29.77
CA PHE A 108 8.92 3.08 -28.45
C PHE A 108 8.14 4.10 -27.62
N VAL A 109 7.91 5.29 -28.18
CA VAL A 109 7.17 6.35 -27.49
C VAL A 109 5.74 5.90 -27.14
N SER A 110 5.05 5.24 -28.07
CA SER A 110 3.69 4.75 -27.84
C SER A 110 3.62 3.75 -26.68
N PHE A 111 4.50 2.75 -26.65
CA PHE A 111 4.54 1.79 -25.57
C PHE A 111 5.06 2.39 -24.26
N ALA A 112 5.97 3.37 -24.28
CA ALA A 112 6.36 4.10 -23.09
C ALA A 112 5.15 4.82 -22.46
N LEU A 113 4.34 5.48 -23.25
CA LEU A 113 3.11 6.15 -22.79
C LEU A 113 2.06 5.15 -22.29
N ILE A 114 1.85 4.04 -23.00
CA ILE A 114 0.91 2.98 -22.58
C ILE A 114 1.31 2.43 -21.20
N GLY A 115 2.58 2.09 -21.02
CA GLY A 115 3.06 1.54 -19.77
C GLY A 115 2.98 2.54 -18.61
N MET A 116 3.43 3.79 -18.83
CA MET A 116 3.36 4.83 -17.80
C MET A 116 1.90 5.12 -17.39
N MET A 117 0.99 5.24 -18.37
CA MET A 117 -0.44 5.45 -18.10
C MET A 117 -1.04 4.28 -17.33
N GLY A 118 -0.72 3.04 -17.70
CA GLY A 118 -1.11 1.85 -16.95
C GLY A 118 -0.64 1.92 -15.50
N MET A 119 0.64 2.23 -15.26
CA MET A 119 1.17 2.31 -13.90
C MET A 119 0.50 3.42 -13.07
N VAL A 120 0.24 4.59 -13.66
CA VAL A 120 -0.45 5.69 -12.96
C VAL A 120 -1.87 5.29 -12.56
N LEU A 121 -2.64 4.69 -13.48
CA LEU A 121 -4.02 4.27 -13.21
C LEU A 121 -4.13 3.20 -12.12
N PHE A 122 -3.16 2.29 -12.05
CA PHE A 122 -3.17 1.19 -11.08
C PHE A 122 -2.34 1.47 -9.82
N SER A 123 -1.66 2.61 -9.71
CA SER A 123 -0.86 2.98 -8.51
C SER A 123 -1.70 3.27 -7.28
N HIS A 124 -2.97 3.63 -7.45
CA HIS A 124 -3.91 4.02 -6.39
C HIS A 124 -5.07 3.01 -6.25
N LEU A 125 -4.77 1.72 -6.31
CA LEU A 125 -5.77 0.70 -6.00
C LEU A 125 -6.02 0.68 -4.49
N ASP A 126 -7.15 1.29 -4.09
CA ASP A 126 -7.60 1.35 -2.70
C ASP A 126 -8.03 -0.02 -2.14
N THR A 127 -8.26 -0.06 -0.83
CA THR A 127 -8.74 -1.23 -0.09
C THR A 127 -10.05 -1.83 -0.62
N THR A 128 -10.86 -1.05 -1.34
CA THR A 128 -12.08 -1.52 -2.01
C THR A 128 -11.81 -2.30 -3.29
N PHE A 129 -10.60 -2.23 -3.80
CA PHE A 129 -10.10 -2.94 -4.99
C PHE A 129 -11.02 -2.85 -6.23
N LEU A 130 -11.62 -1.69 -6.43
CA LEU A 130 -12.45 -1.41 -7.61
C LEU A 130 -11.55 -1.13 -8.83
N PHE A 131 -11.09 -2.19 -9.50
CA PHE A 131 -10.21 -2.09 -10.66
C PHE A 131 -10.95 -1.92 -12.00
N GLY A 132 -12.28 -1.96 -12.01
CA GLY A 132 -13.06 -1.89 -13.25
C GLY A 132 -12.85 -0.62 -14.05
N VAL A 133 -12.88 0.55 -13.40
CA VAL A 133 -12.68 1.85 -14.05
C VAL A 133 -11.21 2.01 -14.51
N PRO A 134 -10.18 1.79 -13.68
CA PRO A 134 -8.78 1.81 -14.13
C PRO A 134 -8.51 0.86 -15.30
N LEU A 135 -9.08 -0.36 -15.27
CA LEU A 135 -8.91 -1.34 -16.33
C LEU A 135 -9.51 -0.86 -17.65
N PHE A 136 -10.76 -0.38 -17.61
CA PHE A 136 -11.42 0.13 -18.81
C PHE A 136 -10.68 1.34 -19.42
N THR A 137 -10.27 2.29 -18.58
CA THR A 137 -9.54 3.49 -19.04
C THR A 137 -8.16 3.15 -19.59
N ALA A 138 -7.43 2.20 -18.99
CA ALA A 138 -6.14 1.74 -19.50
C ALA A 138 -6.27 1.05 -20.86
N LEU A 139 -7.27 0.19 -21.05
CA LEU A 139 -7.53 -0.47 -22.33
C LEU A 139 -7.98 0.52 -23.41
N LEU A 140 -8.84 1.48 -23.08
CA LEU A 140 -9.26 2.53 -24.00
C LEU A 140 -8.06 3.38 -24.44
N PHE A 141 -7.21 3.80 -23.50
CA PHE A 141 -5.99 4.53 -23.84
C PHE A 141 -5.05 3.72 -24.72
N THR A 142 -4.86 2.43 -24.43
CA THR A 142 -4.03 1.53 -25.24
C THR A 142 -4.59 1.38 -26.65
N CYS A 143 -5.92 1.24 -26.80
CA CYS A 143 -6.57 1.21 -28.10
C CYS A 143 -6.25 2.47 -28.94
N LEU A 144 -6.46 3.64 -28.36
CA LEU A 144 -6.19 4.91 -29.01
C LEU A 144 -4.70 5.07 -29.36
N ALA A 145 -3.81 4.71 -28.44
CA ALA A 145 -2.37 4.83 -28.66
C ALA A 145 -1.88 3.92 -29.80
N LEU A 146 -2.35 2.67 -29.87
CA LEU A 146 -1.98 1.75 -30.95
C LEU A 146 -2.53 2.19 -32.31
N LEU A 147 -3.77 2.65 -32.37
CA LEU A 147 -4.34 3.19 -33.61
C LEU A 147 -3.62 4.48 -34.08
N CYS A 148 -3.26 5.36 -33.15
CA CYS A 148 -2.47 6.55 -33.45
C CYS A 148 -1.04 6.17 -33.94
N MET A 149 -0.43 5.16 -33.36
CA MET A 149 0.86 4.63 -33.76
C MET A 149 0.80 4.11 -35.21
N ASP A 150 -0.20 3.29 -35.53
CA ASP A 150 -0.38 2.76 -36.87
C ASP A 150 -0.60 3.88 -37.91
N PHE A 151 -1.42 4.85 -37.56
CA PHE A 151 -1.66 6.01 -38.47
C PHE A 151 -0.36 6.82 -38.67
N ALA A 152 0.43 7.01 -37.61
CA ALA A 152 1.70 7.74 -37.72
C ALA A 152 2.74 7.02 -38.56
N GLN A 153 2.76 5.68 -38.55
CA GLN A 153 3.70 4.87 -39.32
C GLN A 153 3.29 4.72 -40.80
N GLN A 154 2.00 4.49 -41.09
CA GLN A 154 1.53 4.07 -42.40
C GLN A 154 0.64 5.12 -43.11
N GLY A 155 0.23 6.18 -42.38
CA GLY A 155 -0.71 7.19 -42.85
C GLY A 155 -2.15 6.68 -43.04
N THR A 156 -2.39 5.39 -42.82
CA THR A 156 -3.69 4.71 -42.95
C THR A 156 -3.85 3.63 -41.90
N ILE A 157 -5.07 3.38 -41.47
CA ILE A 157 -5.38 2.28 -40.52
C ILE A 157 -5.90 1.11 -41.39
N THR A 158 -5.18 0.00 -41.39
CA THR A 158 -5.57 -1.22 -42.09
C THR A 158 -6.47 -2.11 -41.22
N PHE A 159 -7.27 -2.96 -41.85
CA PHE A 159 -8.09 -3.93 -41.10
C PHE A 159 -7.26 -4.90 -40.28
N GLU A 160 -6.09 -5.31 -40.76
CA GLU A 160 -5.18 -6.19 -40.05
C GLU A 160 -4.67 -5.55 -38.76
N ASN A 161 -4.29 -4.27 -38.79
CA ASN A 161 -3.83 -3.54 -37.60
C ASN A 161 -4.95 -3.40 -36.56
N VAL A 162 -6.17 -3.13 -36.99
CA VAL A 162 -7.34 -3.10 -36.10
C VAL A 162 -7.57 -4.47 -35.44
N LEU A 163 -7.44 -5.56 -36.22
CA LEU A 163 -7.58 -6.92 -35.70
C LEU A 163 -6.49 -7.24 -34.67
N TYR A 164 -5.22 -6.92 -34.92
CA TYR A 164 -4.12 -7.13 -34.00
C TYR A 164 -4.29 -6.30 -32.72
N THR A 165 -4.71 -5.05 -32.84
CA THR A 165 -5.05 -4.20 -31.70
C THR A 165 -6.19 -4.81 -30.89
N ALA A 166 -7.25 -5.31 -31.49
CA ALA A 166 -8.34 -5.96 -30.77
C ALA A 166 -7.90 -7.23 -30.05
N ILE A 167 -7.02 -8.04 -30.66
CA ILE A 167 -6.43 -9.22 -30.00
C ILE A 167 -5.57 -8.80 -28.79
N ASN A 168 -4.72 -7.78 -28.94
CA ASN A 168 -3.90 -7.24 -27.84
C ASN A 168 -4.76 -6.82 -26.66
N LEU A 169 -5.82 -6.02 -26.92
CA LEU A 169 -6.74 -5.55 -25.86
C LEU A 169 -7.44 -6.71 -25.17
N PHE A 170 -7.90 -7.71 -25.91
CA PHE A 170 -8.57 -8.88 -25.35
C PHE A 170 -7.62 -9.71 -24.46
N VAL A 171 -6.41 -9.98 -24.93
CA VAL A 171 -5.39 -10.72 -24.16
C VAL A 171 -4.96 -9.91 -22.95
N SER A 172 -4.72 -8.60 -23.10
CA SER A 172 -4.38 -7.70 -22.00
C SER A 172 -5.49 -7.64 -20.94
N PHE A 173 -6.75 -7.59 -21.35
CA PHE A 173 -7.91 -7.65 -20.44
C PHE A 173 -7.91 -8.93 -19.60
N ILE A 174 -7.70 -10.10 -20.24
CA ILE A 174 -7.66 -11.39 -19.54
C ILE A 174 -6.50 -11.42 -18.55
N ILE A 175 -5.29 -11.08 -18.99
CA ILE A 175 -4.09 -11.12 -18.13
C ILE A 175 -4.27 -10.17 -16.95
N LEU A 176 -4.66 -8.92 -17.18
CA LEU A 176 -4.84 -7.95 -16.08
C LEU A 176 -5.94 -8.37 -15.13
N THR A 177 -7.06 -8.90 -15.60
CA THR A 177 -8.13 -9.39 -14.74
C THR A 177 -7.65 -10.54 -13.87
N LEU A 178 -6.91 -11.50 -14.42
CA LEU A 178 -6.36 -12.64 -13.66
C LEU A 178 -5.33 -12.19 -12.64
N VAL A 179 -4.40 -11.31 -13.02
CA VAL A 179 -3.35 -10.78 -12.13
C VAL A 179 -3.96 -9.98 -10.99
N LEU A 180 -4.89 -9.08 -11.30
CA LEU A 180 -5.56 -8.25 -10.28
C LEU A 180 -6.42 -9.08 -9.36
N LYS A 181 -7.14 -10.09 -9.88
CA LYS A 181 -7.92 -11.02 -9.06
C LYS A 181 -7.02 -11.87 -8.16
N TYR A 182 -5.89 -12.37 -8.67
CA TYR A 182 -4.90 -13.09 -7.88
C TYR A 182 -4.32 -12.21 -6.76
N LEU A 183 -3.96 -10.96 -7.08
CA LEU A 183 -3.46 -9.99 -6.10
C LEU A 183 -4.51 -9.71 -5.02
N SER A 184 -5.75 -9.48 -5.41
CA SER A 184 -6.87 -9.27 -4.48
C SER A 184 -7.02 -10.46 -3.52
N LEU A 185 -7.06 -11.68 -4.03
CA LEU A 185 -7.29 -12.88 -3.21
C LEU A 185 -6.12 -13.21 -2.28
N HIS A 186 -4.87 -13.10 -2.76
CA HIS A 186 -3.71 -13.61 -2.03
C HIS A 186 -3.01 -12.57 -1.15
N ILE A 187 -3.13 -11.30 -1.47
CA ILE A 187 -2.44 -10.23 -0.74
C ILE A 187 -3.41 -9.47 0.16
N LEU A 188 -4.54 -9.04 -0.38
CA LEU A 188 -5.51 -8.22 0.36
C LEU A 188 -6.40 -9.05 1.28
N HIS A 189 -6.98 -10.16 0.79
CA HIS A 189 -7.88 -10.97 1.61
C HIS A 189 -7.16 -11.73 2.73
N LYS A 190 -5.93 -12.20 2.51
CA LYS A 190 -5.17 -12.90 3.55
C LYS A 190 -4.94 -12.05 4.79
N ASN A 191 -4.59 -10.78 4.62
CA ASN A 191 -4.44 -9.86 5.75
C ASN A 191 -5.79 -9.51 6.35
N ARG A 192 -6.84 -9.34 5.53
CA ARG A 192 -8.20 -9.03 6.01
C ARG A 192 -8.77 -10.15 6.87
N ASP A 193 -8.63 -11.41 6.44
CA ASP A 193 -9.08 -12.57 7.21
C ASP A 193 -8.34 -12.65 8.55
N LYS A 194 -7.02 -12.39 8.55
CA LYS A 194 -6.24 -12.36 9.79
C LYS A 194 -6.68 -11.22 10.72
N TYR A 195 -6.99 -10.04 10.20
CA TYR A 195 -7.54 -8.95 11.01
C TYR A 195 -8.94 -9.27 11.54
N GLN A 196 -9.81 -9.96 10.77
CA GLN A 196 -11.12 -10.40 11.27
C GLN A 196 -10.97 -11.33 12.46
N GLU A 197 -10.08 -12.34 12.34
CA GLU A 197 -9.77 -13.26 13.44
C GLU A 197 -9.23 -12.50 14.67
N MET A 198 -8.26 -11.63 14.49
CA MET A 198 -7.59 -10.91 15.59
C MET A 198 -8.47 -9.85 16.25
N ASN A 199 -9.42 -9.27 15.51
CA ASN A 199 -10.37 -8.26 16.01
C ASN A 199 -11.62 -8.87 16.65
N ASP A 200 -11.71 -10.21 16.71
CA ASP A 200 -12.74 -10.92 17.47
C ASP A 200 -12.41 -10.83 18.97
N PRO A 201 -13.33 -10.37 19.83
CA PRO A 201 -13.15 -10.35 21.27
C PRO A 201 -12.84 -11.73 21.89
N GLU A 202 -13.21 -12.82 21.21
CA GLU A 202 -12.94 -14.20 21.64
C GLU A 202 -11.61 -14.76 21.14
N TYR A 203 -10.84 -13.96 20.39
CA TYR A 203 -9.51 -14.37 19.95
C TYR A 203 -8.61 -14.75 21.14
N VAL A 204 -7.88 -15.87 21.00
CA VAL A 204 -7.07 -16.47 22.08
C VAL A 204 -6.25 -15.44 22.84
N LEU A 205 -5.54 -14.56 22.13
CA LEU A 205 -4.67 -13.57 22.76
C LEU A 205 -5.44 -12.50 23.56
N LEU A 206 -6.67 -12.14 23.15
CA LEU A 206 -7.53 -11.24 23.91
C LEU A 206 -8.15 -11.94 25.14
N THR A 207 -8.45 -13.21 25.00
CA THR A 207 -8.89 -14.06 26.11
C THR A 207 -7.77 -14.19 27.18
N ASP A 208 -6.53 -14.40 26.74
CA ASP A 208 -5.35 -14.43 27.62
C ASP A 208 -5.13 -13.07 28.30
N LEU A 209 -5.28 -11.96 27.57
CA LEU A 209 -5.21 -10.61 28.14
C LEU A 209 -6.29 -10.40 29.22
N LYS A 210 -7.51 -10.91 29.00
CA LYS A 210 -8.62 -10.84 29.95
C LYS A 210 -8.33 -11.64 31.22
N GLN A 211 -7.71 -12.82 31.08
CA GLN A 211 -7.28 -13.64 32.22
C GLN A 211 -6.13 -12.98 33.00
N TYR A 212 -5.17 -12.39 32.29
CA TYR A 212 -4.05 -11.68 32.90
C TYR A 212 -4.52 -10.44 33.69
N SER A 213 -5.39 -9.59 33.08
CA SER A 213 -5.90 -8.39 33.73
C SER A 213 -7.18 -7.92 33.05
N LYS A 214 -8.32 -8.01 33.77
CA LYS A 214 -9.61 -7.49 33.31
C LYS A 214 -9.51 -5.99 32.96
N LYS A 215 -8.81 -5.20 33.77
CA LYS A 215 -8.61 -3.77 33.53
C LYS A 215 -7.88 -3.51 32.21
N ALA A 216 -6.79 -4.24 31.94
CA ALA A 216 -6.06 -4.11 30.69
C ALA A 216 -6.89 -4.53 29.47
N TYR A 217 -7.69 -5.59 29.62
CA TYR A 217 -8.62 -6.04 28.59
C TYR A 217 -9.68 -4.98 28.26
N TYR A 218 -10.39 -4.46 29.27
CA TYR A 218 -11.40 -3.42 29.03
C TYR A 218 -10.77 -2.15 28.43
N HIS A 219 -9.60 -1.75 28.91
CA HIS A 219 -8.86 -0.66 28.30
C HIS A 219 -8.60 -0.89 26.80
N ALA A 220 -8.14 -2.08 26.43
CA ALA A 220 -7.87 -2.46 25.05
C ALA A 220 -9.17 -2.46 24.20
N VAL A 221 -10.27 -3.01 24.74
CA VAL A 221 -11.59 -3.04 24.07
C VAL A 221 -12.10 -1.62 23.79
N HIS A 222 -12.03 -0.73 24.77
CA HIS A 222 -12.50 0.65 24.61
C HIS A 222 -11.61 1.43 23.64
N THR A 223 -10.30 1.24 23.71
CA THR A 223 -9.36 1.86 22.76
C THR A 223 -9.65 1.36 21.34
N ALA A 224 -9.84 0.05 21.14
CA ALA A 224 -10.15 -0.54 19.85
C ALA A 224 -11.48 -0.04 19.26
N TYR A 225 -12.51 0.14 20.10
CA TYR A 225 -13.78 0.72 19.69
C TYR A 225 -13.60 2.13 19.10
N PHE A 226 -12.90 3.01 19.82
CA PHE A 226 -12.64 4.36 19.33
C PHE A 226 -11.79 4.34 18.08
N CYS A 227 -10.77 3.49 18.01
CA CYS A 227 -9.93 3.36 16.83
C CYS A 227 -10.72 2.96 15.58
N GLU A 228 -11.61 1.96 15.68
CA GLU A 228 -12.48 1.54 14.58
C GLU A 228 -13.41 2.68 14.14
N LYS A 229 -14.09 3.31 15.09
CA LYS A 229 -15.05 4.38 14.79
C LYS A 229 -14.39 5.61 14.15
N ILE A 230 -13.25 6.01 14.69
CA ILE A 230 -12.47 7.13 14.16
C ILE A 230 -11.97 6.81 12.76
N ALA A 231 -11.32 5.63 12.56
CA ALA A 231 -10.78 5.22 11.28
C ALA A 231 -11.85 5.22 10.18
N ARG A 232 -13.04 4.67 10.47
CA ARG A 232 -14.21 4.71 9.57
C ARG A 232 -14.59 6.14 9.18
N LYS A 233 -14.62 7.05 10.14
CA LYS A 233 -15.06 8.43 9.91
C LYS A 233 -14.08 9.23 9.05
N ILE A 234 -12.78 9.03 9.24
CA ILE A 234 -11.74 9.80 8.52
C ILE A 234 -11.17 9.09 7.30
N GLY A 235 -11.68 7.90 6.95
CA GLY A 235 -11.22 7.11 5.80
C GLY A 235 -9.81 6.51 5.99
N ALA A 236 -9.49 6.06 7.22
CA ALA A 236 -8.30 5.26 7.54
C ALA A 236 -8.64 3.76 7.56
N ASP A 237 -7.65 2.89 7.72
CA ASP A 237 -7.88 1.44 7.80
C ASP A 237 -8.52 1.06 9.14
N GLU A 238 -9.83 0.73 9.10
CA GLU A 238 -10.62 0.38 10.29
C GLU A 238 -10.10 -0.88 10.99
N MET A 239 -9.71 -1.89 10.22
CA MET A 239 -9.27 -3.17 10.77
C MET A 239 -7.90 -3.08 11.42
N LEU A 240 -6.98 -2.37 10.77
CA LEU A 240 -5.65 -2.08 11.31
C LEU A 240 -5.74 -1.20 12.57
N ALA A 241 -6.52 -0.13 12.53
CA ALA A 241 -6.69 0.77 13.65
C ALA A 241 -7.31 0.06 14.86
N LYS A 242 -8.34 -0.77 14.64
CA LYS A 242 -8.98 -1.60 15.69
C LYS A 242 -7.99 -2.58 16.30
N ALA A 243 -7.25 -3.33 15.47
CA ALA A 243 -6.19 -4.23 15.96
C ALA A 243 -5.11 -3.47 16.73
N GLY A 244 -4.68 -2.30 16.24
CA GLY A 244 -3.78 -1.40 16.97
C GLY A 244 -4.33 -1.05 18.34
N GLY A 245 -5.61 -0.71 18.44
CA GLY A 245 -6.32 -0.44 19.70
C GLY A 245 -6.31 -1.62 20.67
N TYR A 246 -6.52 -2.85 20.18
CA TYR A 246 -6.43 -4.04 21.02
C TYR A 246 -5.01 -4.35 21.51
N TYR A 247 -4.01 -4.23 20.63
CA TYR A 247 -2.68 -4.81 20.87
C TYR A 247 -1.58 -3.81 21.21
N HIS A 248 -1.83 -2.49 21.25
CA HIS A 248 -0.79 -1.47 21.52
C HIS A 248 -0.05 -1.65 22.85
N LYS A 249 -0.66 -2.25 23.85
CA LYS A 249 -0.07 -2.53 25.17
C LYS A 249 0.10 -4.02 25.47
N ILE A 250 -0.06 -4.90 24.49
CA ILE A 250 -0.06 -6.35 24.69
C ILE A 250 1.25 -6.90 25.31
N GLY A 251 2.36 -6.24 25.02
CA GLY A 251 3.66 -6.64 25.57
C GLY A 251 3.75 -6.60 27.09
N ARG A 252 2.88 -5.83 27.76
CA ARG A 252 2.82 -5.76 29.23
C ARG A 252 2.46 -7.08 29.89
N MET A 253 1.81 -7.99 29.17
CA MET A 253 1.54 -9.35 29.67
C MET A 253 2.82 -10.14 29.99
N ARG A 254 3.96 -9.79 29.37
CA ARG A 254 5.25 -10.45 29.58
C ARG A 254 6.23 -9.64 30.41
N GLY A 255 5.74 -8.67 31.19
CA GLY A 255 6.53 -7.85 32.08
C GLY A 255 7.03 -6.54 31.46
N GLU A 256 8.17 -6.03 31.92
CA GLU A 256 8.74 -4.77 31.46
C GLU A 256 9.22 -4.85 30.01
N GLY A 257 9.21 -3.72 29.28
CA GLY A 257 9.64 -3.65 27.90
C GLY A 257 8.51 -3.91 26.90
N ASN A 258 7.40 -3.16 27.04
CA ASN A 258 6.19 -3.34 26.21
C ASN A 258 6.48 -3.56 24.73
N LEU A 259 7.28 -2.71 24.05
CA LEU A 259 7.53 -2.85 22.61
C LEU A 259 8.27 -4.16 22.28
N LYS A 260 9.35 -4.49 23.01
CA LYS A 260 10.12 -5.72 22.76
C LYS A 260 9.24 -6.95 22.92
N ASN A 261 8.44 -7.00 23.98
CA ASN A 261 7.55 -8.12 24.26
C ASN A 261 6.38 -8.17 23.26
N ALA A 262 5.81 -7.02 22.88
CA ALA A 262 4.77 -6.95 21.86
C ALA A 262 5.26 -7.47 20.50
N LEU A 263 6.49 -7.15 20.09
CA LEU A 263 7.09 -7.68 18.86
C LEU A 263 7.38 -9.19 18.94
N ALA A 264 7.71 -9.72 20.12
CA ALA A 264 7.86 -11.16 20.32
C ALA A 264 6.51 -11.88 20.19
N ILE A 265 5.45 -11.35 20.82
CA ILE A 265 4.08 -11.86 20.68
C ILE A 265 3.61 -11.75 19.22
N ALA A 266 3.88 -10.63 18.53
CA ALA A 266 3.50 -10.43 17.16
C ALA A 266 4.12 -11.48 16.20
N ARG A 267 5.35 -11.92 16.46
CA ARG A 267 5.99 -13.01 15.70
C ARG A 267 5.33 -14.36 15.99
N GLU A 268 5.05 -14.65 17.24
CA GLU A 268 4.46 -15.91 17.69
C GLU A 268 3.04 -16.10 17.13
N TYR A 269 2.23 -15.04 17.13
CA TYR A 269 0.86 -15.04 16.65
C TYR A 269 0.72 -14.62 15.18
N HIS A 270 1.83 -14.49 14.45
CA HIS A 270 1.87 -14.14 13.02
C HIS A 270 1.07 -12.89 12.67
N PHE A 271 1.32 -11.79 13.40
CA PHE A 271 0.66 -10.52 13.14
C PHE A 271 0.96 -10.00 11.73
N PRO A 272 -0.01 -9.39 11.05
CA PRO A 272 0.22 -8.70 9.78
C PRO A 272 1.35 -7.66 9.89
N PRO A 273 2.17 -7.49 8.83
CA PRO A 273 3.32 -6.57 8.86
C PRO A 273 2.94 -5.13 9.19
N GLU A 274 1.77 -4.68 8.73
CA GLU A 274 1.23 -3.34 8.96
C GLU A 274 0.96 -3.11 10.46
N LEU A 275 0.39 -4.12 11.13
CA LEU A 275 0.19 -4.05 12.59
C LEU A 275 1.51 -4.05 13.35
N VAL A 276 2.49 -4.85 12.91
CA VAL A 276 3.84 -4.85 13.50
C VAL A 276 4.48 -3.47 13.36
N GLN A 277 4.32 -2.82 12.20
CA GLN A 277 4.82 -1.47 11.96
C GLN A 277 4.12 -0.44 12.85
N LEU A 278 2.80 -0.50 12.95
CA LEU A 278 2.01 0.35 13.85
C LEU A 278 2.49 0.22 15.32
N LEU A 279 2.70 -1.02 15.79
CA LEU A 279 3.21 -1.25 17.16
C LEU A 279 4.61 -0.69 17.37
N LYS A 280 5.48 -0.70 16.36
CA LYS A 280 6.81 -0.07 16.40
C LYS A 280 6.72 1.45 16.49
N GLU A 281 5.84 2.07 15.69
CA GLU A 281 5.60 3.51 15.71
C GLU A 281 5.05 3.95 17.06
N TYR A 282 4.02 3.27 17.56
CA TYR A 282 3.40 3.57 18.84
C TYR A 282 4.36 3.37 20.04
N GLY A 283 5.16 2.32 20.04
CA GLY A 283 6.04 1.93 21.17
C GLY A 283 7.43 2.54 21.14
N GLY A 284 7.83 3.23 20.08
CA GLY A 284 9.16 3.82 19.93
C GLY A 284 9.37 5.06 20.80
N LYS A 285 10.46 5.09 21.59
CA LYS A 285 10.73 6.18 22.55
C LYS A 285 11.04 7.55 21.94
N ASN A 286 11.39 7.63 20.66
CA ASN A 286 11.79 8.88 19.97
C ASN A 286 11.31 8.91 18.51
N THR A 287 10.30 8.13 18.15
CA THR A 287 9.75 8.10 16.81
C THR A 287 8.51 8.98 16.76
N SER A 288 8.56 10.04 15.95
CA SER A 288 7.35 10.72 15.50
C SER A 288 6.47 9.73 14.74
N LEU A 289 5.17 9.78 14.99
CA LEU A 289 4.21 8.93 14.29
C LEU A 289 4.12 9.37 12.82
N VAL A 290 4.12 8.40 11.92
CA VAL A 290 4.00 8.63 10.47
C VAL A 290 2.63 8.19 9.99
N SER A 291 2.14 7.01 10.43
CA SER A 291 0.85 6.48 10.01
C SER A 291 -0.32 7.13 10.72
N ARG A 292 -1.43 7.32 9.99
CA ARG A 292 -2.69 7.84 10.54
C ARG A 292 -3.25 6.91 11.62
N GLU A 293 -3.15 5.61 11.39
CA GLU A 293 -3.65 4.57 12.29
C GLU A 293 -2.90 4.56 13.64
N ALA A 294 -1.57 4.76 13.62
CA ALA A 294 -0.80 4.89 14.86
C ALA A 294 -1.17 6.16 15.65
N ALA A 295 -1.44 7.26 14.95
CA ALA A 295 -1.91 8.50 15.59
C ALA A 295 -3.32 8.34 16.17
N ILE A 296 -4.22 7.64 15.48
CA ILE A 296 -5.56 7.30 16.00
C ILE A 296 -5.43 6.48 17.29
N VAL A 297 -4.58 5.45 17.30
CA VAL A 297 -4.35 4.62 18.49
C VAL A 297 -3.79 5.44 19.65
N LEU A 298 -2.84 6.35 19.38
CA LEU A 298 -2.28 7.23 20.42
C LEU A 298 -3.36 8.14 21.04
N LEU A 299 -4.17 8.79 20.20
CA LEU A 299 -5.21 9.70 20.69
C LEU A 299 -6.31 8.94 21.43
N ALA A 300 -6.72 7.78 20.93
CA ALA A 300 -7.71 6.93 21.59
C ALA A 300 -7.21 6.38 22.92
N ASP A 301 -5.96 5.89 22.98
CA ASP A 301 -5.34 5.44 24.22
C ASP A 301 -5.26 6.56 25.25
N ALA A 302 -4.82 7.75 24.85
CA ALA A 302 -4.72 8.89 25.75
C ALA A 302 -6.09 9.32 26.29
N MET A 303 -7.13 9.30 25.46
CA MET A 303 -8.49 9.63 25.87
C MET A 303 -9.05 8.58 26.84
N VAL A 304 -9.01 7.31 26.48
CA VAL A 304 -9.51 6.19 27.33
C VAL A 304 -8.73 6.15 28.65
N SER A 305 -7.40 6.30 28.62
CA SER A 305 -6.59 6.34 29.85
C SER A 305 -6.95 7.49 30.77
N SER A 306 -7.23 8.69 30.21
CA SER A 306 -7.63 9.87 30.97
C SER A 306 -8.99 9.67 31.64
N VAL A 307 -9.97 9.16 30.90
CA VAL A 307 -11.32 8.90 31.43
C VAL A 307 -11.28 7.81 32.51
N MET A 308 -10.59 6.69 32.28
CA MET A 308 -10.46 5.63 33.27
C MET A 308 -9.79 6.12 34.54
N PHE A 309 -8.75 6.92 34.45
CA PHE A 309 -8.08 7.49 35.60
C PHE A 309 -8.99 8.40 36.43
N LEU A 310 -9.84 9.20 35.77
CA LEU A 310 -10.78 10.07 36.49
C LEU A 310 -11.89 9.27 37.17
N PHE A 311 -12.43 8.23 36.56
CA PHE A 311 -13.40 7.33 37.20
C PHE A 311 -12.81 6.55 38.36
N GLU A 312 -11.55 6.13 38.30
CA GLU A 312 -10.87 5.49 39.44
C GLU A 312 -10.73 6.42 40.64
N LYS A 313 -10.51 7.71 40.40
CA LYS A 313 -10.44 8.71 41.47
C LYS A 313 -11.81 9.05 42.06
N ASN A 314 -12.83 9.17 41.21
CA ASN A 314 -14.18 9.50 41.63
C ASN A 314 -15.21 8.84 40.69
N PRO A 315 -15.74 7.65 41.04
CA PRO A 315 -16.70 6.90 40.20
C PRO A 315 -18.03 7.63 39.96
N ARG A 316 -18.35 8.65 40.75
CA ARG A 316 -19.60 9.42 40.62
C ARG A 316 -19.38 10.79 39.99
N ALA A 317 -18.18 11.10 39.50
CA ALA A 317 -17.93 12.39 38.86
C ALA A 317 -18.68 12.49 37.52
N GLU A 318 -19.35 13.60 37.32
CA GLU A 318 -19.77 14.02 35.99
C GLU A 318 -18.53 14.53 35.24
N LEU A 319 -18.18 13.88 34.12
CA LEU A 319 -17.01 14.23 33.34
C LEU A 319 -17.38 15.17 32.20
N ASN A 320 -16.63 16.23 32.06
CA ASN A 320 -16.70 17.10 30.89
C ASN A 320 -15.78 16.52 29.80
N TYR A 321 -16.34 15.74 28.87
CA TYR A 321 -15.59 15.08 27.80
C TYR A 321 -14.95 16.06 26.83
N GLU A 322 -15.59 17.23 26.59
CA GLU A 322 -15.01 18.30 25.77
C GLU A 322 -13.71 18.83 26.39
N GLN A 323 -13.73 19.07 27.69
CA GLN A 323 -12.53 19.54 28.39
C GLN A 323 -11.43 18.47 28.41
N ILE A 324 -11.78 17.20 28.63
CA ILE A 324 -10.82 16.09 28.64
C ILE A 324 -10.20 15.93 27.25
N ALA A 325 -11.00 15.88 26.20
CA ALA A 325 -10.54 15.82 24.82
C ALA A 325 -9.63 16.98 24.47
N GLY A 326 -10.03 18.21 24.82
CA GLY A 326 -9.20 19.42 24.61
C GLY A 326 -7.83 19.33 25.28
N VAL A 327 -7.76 18.83 26.52
CA VAL A 327 -6.48 18.64 27.22
C VAL A 327 -5.64 17.55 26.57
N VAL A 328 -6.24 16.43 26.19
CA VAL A 328 -5.54 15.32 25.50
C VAL A 328 -4.95 15.79 24.19
N PHE A 329 -5.75 16.48 23.34
CA PHE A 329 -5.28 16.98 22.05
C PHE A 329 -4.16 18.00 22.20
N LYS A 330 -4.37 18.99 23.08
CA LYS A 330 -3.35 20.00 23.35
C LYS A 330 -2.02 19.38 23.75
N LYS A 331 -2.04 18.41 24.69
CA LYS A 331 -0.83 17.71 25.13
C LYS A 331 -0.14 16.96 24.01
N GLN A 332 -0.88 16.24 23.15
CA GLN A 332 -0.28 15.46 22.06
C GLN A 332 0.28 16.36 20.96
N ILE A 333 -0.39 17.47 20.64
CA ILE A 333 0.12 18.45 19.68
C ILE A 333 1.37 19.16 20.21
N GLU A 334 1.35 19.66 21.46
CA GLU A 334 2.48 20.35 22.07
C GLU A 334 3.71 19.42 22.25
N SER A 335 3.51 18.10 22.35
CA SER A 335 4.62 17.14 22.43
C SER A 335 5.36 16.95 21.10
N GLY A 336 4.82 17.44 19.98
CA GLY A 336 5.40 17.27 18.63
C GLY A 336 5.31 15.84 18.07
N ILE A 337 4.65 14.91 18.77
CA ILE A 337 4.60 13.49 18.35
C ILE A 337 3.77 13.30 17.07
N LEU A 338 2.88 14.24 16.77
CA LEU A 338 2.01 14.24 15.59
C LEU A 338 2.58 15.04 14.40
N ASP A 339 3.74 15.70 14.54
CA ASP A 339 4.27 16.65 13.54
C ASP A 339 4.55 16.01 12.16
N HIS A 340 4.86 14.71 12.13
CA HIS A 340 5.14 13.97 10.90
C HIS A 340 3.98 13.06 10.48
N CYS A 341 2.85 13.15 11.19
CA CYS A 341 1.67 12.35 10.89
C CYS A 341 0.91 12.91 9.68
N SER A 342 0.39 12.02 8.85
CA SER A 342 -0.40 12.38 7.67
C SER A 342 -1.87 12.76 7.99
N LEU A 343 -2.21 13.12 9.23
CA LEU A 343 -3.53 13.62 9.62
C LEU A 343 -3.69 15.10 9.24
N THR A 344 -4.79 15.42 8.60
CA THR A 344 -5.17 16.80 8.33
C THR A 344 -5.85 17.45 9.56
N ILE A 345 -5.87 18.78 9.61
CA ILE A 345 -6.59 19.53 10.66
C ILE A 345 -8.08 19.16 10.67
N SER A 346 -8.69 18.99 9.49
CA SER A 346 -10.09 18.56 9.38
C SER A 346 -10.31 17.20 10.03
N GLN A 347 -9.42 16.23 9.81
CA GLN A 347 -9.49 14.91 10.43
C GLN A 347 -9.29 14.97 11.94
N LEU A 348 -8.36 15.80 12.44
CA LEU A 348 -8.20 16.01 13.87
C LEU A 348 -9.47 16.58 14.53
N ASN A 349 -10.15 17.53 13.87
CA ASN A 349 -11.43 18.06 14.35
C ASN A 349 -12.53 17.00 14.38
N GLU A 350 -12.60 16.12 13.38
CA GLU A 350 -13.56 14.99 13.39
C GLU A 350 -13.25 13.98 14.52
N ILE A 351 -11.97 13.70 14.78
CA ILE A 351 -11.57 12.85 15.91
C ILE A 351 -12.00 13.47 17.24
N HIS A 352 -11.72 14.77 17.42
CA HIS A 352 -12.13 15.49 18.63
C HIS A 352 -13.65 15.42 18.85
N LYS A 353 -14.42 15.64 17.78
CA LYS A 353 -15.89 15.58 17.82
C LYS A 353 -16.39 14.20 18.24
N ILE A 354 -15.80 13.11 17.73
CA ILE A 354 -16.15 11.74 18.12
C ILE A 354 -15.92 11.54 19.62
N PHE A 355 -14.80 12.00 20.18
CA PHE A 355 -14.54 11.85 21.61
C PHE A 355 -15.52 12.62 22.50
N VAL A 356 -16.04 13.74 22.03
CA VAL A 356 -17.04 14.52 22.76
C VAL A 356 -18.44 13.90 22.66
N GLU A 357 -18.83 13.41 21.47
CA GLU A 357 -20.16 12.88 21.20
C GLU A 357 -20.42 11.49 21.81
N GLU A 358 -19.36 10.69 22.05
CA GLU A 358 -19.48 9.30 22.55
C GLU A 358 -19.66 9.18 24.08
N THR A 359 -20.38 10.09 24.68
CA THR A 359 -20.59 10.14 26.14
C THR A 359 -21.20 8.86 26.70
N LEU A 360 -22.19 8.28 26.04
CA LEU A 360 -22.89 7.06 26.49
C LEU A 360 -21.95 5.83 26.54
N TYR A 361 -20.99 5.77 25.63
CA TYR A 361 -20.04 4.66 25.61
C TYR A 361 -19.07 4.70 26.79
N TYR A 362 -18.71 5.88 27.28
CA TYR A 362 -17.84 6.02 28.45
C TYR A 362 -18.50 5.53 29.74
N ASP A 363 -19.83 5.47 29.81
CA ASP A 363 -20.53 4.95 30.97
C ASP A 363 -20.24 3.46 31.22
N PHE A 364 -19.84 2.69 30.20
CA PHE A 364 -19.39 1.31 30.38
C PHE A 364 -17.98 1.20 31.00
N LEU A 365 -17.26 2.30 31.16
CA LEU A 365 -15.96 2.34 31.85
C LEU A 365 -16.12 2.45 33.37
N ARG A 366 -17.30 2.78 33.86
CA ARG A 366 -17.64 2.83 35.28
C ARG A 366 -17.84 1.40 35.81
#